data_937ace2b6ba848af7c1e251f3425cf3f
#
_entry.id   937ace2b6ba848af7c1e251f3425cf3f
#
_cell.length_a   1.000
_cell.length_b   1.000
_cell.length_c   1.000
_cell.angle_alpha   90.00
_cell.angle_beta   90.00
_cell.angle_gamma   90.00
#
_symmetry.space_group_name_H-M   'P 1'
#
loop_
_entity.id
_entity.type
_entity.pdbx_description
1 polymer ?
#
loop_
_entity_poly.entity_id
_entity_poly.type
_entity_poly.pdbx_seq_one_letter_code
_entity_poly.pdbx_strand_id
1 'polypeptide(L)'
;MLVGGIAVLVWALVIWRWQDPFTAIYTTWKQHQLSQSYERRAQAFRLPDPKSKAAASPGVTAAQIRAQARRYRLASERGQGIGRLRVPRLGLNMVVVDGTDHDSLTKGPGLDRRTYMPGEGQLVYIAGHRTTYLAPFAHIERMKAGDRITLEVPYGTFRYRVFTHRIVTADDLAVLKSRGREIVELQACHPRFFASHRYIVYARLMQIDPRGAPPIRAPARTLAAAPLASTQG
;
A
#
# COMPACT_ATOMS: atom_id res chain seq x y z
N MET A 1 -46.75 -10.88 -1.24
CA MET A 1 -45.57 -11.71 -1.00
C MET A 1 -44.61 -11.71 -2.21
N LEU A 2 -45.10 -11.78 -3.47
CA LEU A 2 -44.23 -11.78 -4.69
C LEU A 2 -43.35 -10.53 -4.81
N VAL A 3 -43.90 -9.34 -4.57
CA VAL A 3 -43.18 -8.05 -4.65
C VAL A 3 -42.04 -7.96 -3.62
N GLY A 4 -42.26 -8.47 -2.39
CA GLY A 4 -41.22 -8.51 -1.36
C GLY A 4 -40.05 -9.44 -1.73
N GLY A 5 -40.34 -10.60 -2.35
CA GLY A 5 -39.32 -11.52 -2.83
C GLY A 5 -38.47 -10.94 -3.97
N ILE A 6 -39.13 -10.23 -4.91
CA ILE A 6 -38.42 -9.53 -6.00
C ILE A 6 -37.52 -8.41 -5.45
N ALA A 7 -38.00 -7.62 -4.50
CA ALA A 7 -37.20 -6.57 -3.86
C ALA A 7 -35.94 -7.12 -3.17
N VAL A 8 -36.05 -8.25 -2.46
CA VAL A 8 -34.91 -8.93 -1.82
C VAL A 8 -33.93 -9.46 -2.86
N LEU A 9 -34.42 -10.05 -3.96
CA LEU A 9 -33.54 -10.54 -5.04
C LEU A 9 -32.83 -9.40 -5.75
N VAL A 10 -33.51 -8.30 -6.05
CA VAL A 10 -32.90 -7.09 -6.64
C VAL A 10 -31.86 -6.52 -5.68
N TRP A 11 -32.17 -6.42 -4.40
CA TRP A 11 -31.25 -5.99 -3.37
C TRP A 11 -30.00 -6.88 -3.28
N ALA A 12 -30.18 -8.20 -3.28
CA ALA A 12 -29.10 -9.17 -3.26
C ALA A 12 -28.22 -9.06 -4.53
N LEU A 13 -28.84 -8.82 -5.69
CA LEU A 13 -28.17 -8.62 -6.97
C LEU A 13 -27.38 -7.31 -6.99
N VAL A 14 -27.91 -6.25 -6.41
CA VAL A 14 -27.23 -4.96 -6.26
C VAL A 14 -26.01 -5.08 -5.35
N ILE A 15 -26.15 -5.75 -4.20
CA ILE A 15 -25.01 -6.01 -3.29
C ILE A 15 -23.97 -6.92 -3.96
N TRP A 16 -24.41 -7.93 -4.69
CA TRP A 16 -23.51 -8.84 -5.40
C TRP A 16 -22.77 -8.17 -6.56
N ARG A 17 -23.45 -7.26 -7.26
CA ARG A 17 -22.90 -6.54 -8.43
C ARG A 17 -22.14 -5.29 -8.04
N TRP A 18 -22.56 -4.59 -7.01
CA TRP A 18 -21.94 -3.38 -6.46
C TRP A 18 -21.45 -3.65 -5.04
N GLN A 19 -20.34 -2.99 -4.69
CA GLN A 19 -19.78 -3.00 -3.33
C GLN A 19 -20.85 -2.52 -2.35
N ASP A 20 -20.79 -3.03 -1.09
CA ASP A 20 -21.69 -2.63 -0.02
C ASP A 20 -21.74 -1.09 0.13
N PRO A 21 -22.88 -0.43 -0.15
CA PRO A 21 -22.96 1.02 -0.16
C PRO A 21 -22.76 1.64 1.22
N PHE A 22 -23.11 0.92 2.29
CA PHE A 22 -22.98 1.44 3.66
C PHE A 22 -21.52 1.53 4.09
N THR A 23 -20.75 0.48 3.87
CA THR A 23 -19.30 0.50 4.17
C THR A 23 -18.57 1.47 3.24
N ALA A 24 -19.04 1.68 2.00
CA ALA A 24 -18.45 2.63 1.07
C ALA A 24 -18.58 4.08 1.57
N ILE A 25 -19.76 4.49 2.05
CA ILE A 25 -19.99 5.84 2.61
C ILE A 25 -19.09 6.06 3.83
N TYR A 26 -19.06 5.09 4.75
CA TYR A 26 -18.23 5.16 5.95
C TYR A 26 -16.75 5.34 5.58
N THR A 27 -16.23 4.51 4.69
CA THR A 27 -14.81 4.55 4.29
C THR A 27 -14.50 5.83 3.52
N THR A 28 -15.40 6.35 2.69
CA THR A 28 -15.22 7.64 2.01
C THR A 28 -15.05 8.77 3.01
N TRP A 29 -15.91 8.83 4.01
CA TRP A 29 -15.80 9.83 5.08
C TRP A 29 -14.50 9.68 5.88
N LYS A 30 -14.12 8.44 6.25
CA LYS A 30 -12.85 8.17 6.92
C LYS A 30 -11.64 8.53 6.07
N GLN A 31 -11.66 8.23 4.78
CA GLN A 31 -10.59 8.62 3.85
C GLN A 31 -10.45 10.13 3.73
N HIS A 32 -11.56 10.88 3.76
CA HIS A 32 -11.51 12.34 3.78
C HIS A 32 -10.83 12.86 5.05
N GLN A 33 -11.22 12.38 6.23
CA GLN A 33 -10.58 12.74 7.51
C GLN A 33 -9.09 12.38 7.53
N LEU A 34 -8.75 11.15 7.05
CA LEU A 34 -7.37 10.69 6.95
C LEU A 34 -6.54 11.55 6.00
N SER A 35 -7.11 11.97 4.86
CA SER A 35 -6.42 12.84 3.91
C SER A 35 -6.05 14.19 4.56
N GLN A 36 -7.01 14.83 5.21
CA GLN A 36 -6.75 16.10 5.91
C GLN A 36 -5.69 15.96 7.02
N SER A 37 -5.80 14.90 7.83
CA SER A 37 -4.83 14.68 8.92
C SER A 37 -3.45 14.28 8.40
N TYR A 38 -3.37 13.50 7.34
CA TYR A 38 -2.13 13.15 6.65
C TYR A 38 -1.47 14.39 6.03
N GLU A 39 -2.22 15.22 5.30
CA GLU A 39 -1.71 16.42 4.66
C GLU A 39 -1.13 17.41 5.67
N ARG A 40 -1.83 17.66 6.78
CA ARG A 40 -1.32 18.50 7.87
C ARG A 40 0.01 17.96 8.43
N ARG A 41 0.11 16.64 8.68
CA ARG A 41 1.34 16.02 9.16
C ARG A 41 2.45 16.01 8.13
N ALA A 42 2.13 15.80 6.86
CA ALA A 42 3.09 15.86 5.77
C ALA A 42 3.68 17.28 5.61
N GLN A 43 2.87 18.32 5.80
CA GLN A 43 3.34 19.71 5.80
C GLN A 43 4.22 20.01 7.03
N ALA A 44 3.83 19.51 8.20
CA ALA A 44 4.58 19.68 9.45
C ALA A 44 5.87 18.83 9.50
N PHE A 45 6.00 17.82 8.64
CA PHE A 45 7.18 16.96 8.61
C PHE A 45 8.40 17.77 8.17
N ARG A 46 9.32 17.99 9.12
CA ARG A 46 10.56 18.72 8.88
C ARG A 46 11.63 17.74 8.39
N LEU A 47 12.18 18.05 7.21
CA LEU A 47 13.42 17.43 6.76
C LEU A 47 14.57 17.90 7.67
N PRO A 48 15.65 17.12 7.83
CA PRO A 48 16.86 17.58 8.49
C PRO A 48 17.35 18.90 7.88
N ASP A 49 17.84 19.81 8.70
CA ASP A 49 18.38 21.12 8.25
C ASP A 49 19.47 20.87 7.18
N PRO A 50 19.37 21.49 5.99
CA PRO A 50 20.42 21.42 4.96
C PRO A 50 21.80 21.86 5.45
N LYS A 51 21.86 22.67 6.50
CA LYS A 51 23.12 23.15 7.13
C LYS A 51 23.71 22.18 8.15
N SER A 52 23.03 21.07 8.48
CA SER A 52 23.61 20.03 9.34
C SER A 52 24.75 19.32 8.60
N LYS A 53 25.78 18.82 9.34
CA LYS A 53 26.89 18.04 8.77
C LYS A 53 26.43 16.84 7.92
N ALA A 54 25.21 16.36 8.12
CA ALA A 54 24.57 15.30 7.31
C ALA A 54 24.12 15.81 5.91
N ALA A 55 24.01 17.13 5.69
CA ALA A 55 23.59 17.74 4.44
C ALA A 55 24.76 18.23 3.56
N ALA A 56 26.00 18.05 3.99
CA ALA A 56 27.20 18.50 3.26
C ALA A 56 27.50 17.71 1.98
N SER A 57 26.69 16.70 1.62
CA SER A 57 26.81 16.00 0.34
C SER A 57 25.85 16.62 -0.69
N PRO A 58 26.28 16.85 -1.95
CA PRO A 58 25.38 17.31 -2.99
C PRO A 58 24.33 16.23 -3.30
N GLY A 59 23.11 16.45 -2.82
CA GLY A 59 21.96 15.55 -3.00
C GLY A 59 21.64 14.69 -1.76
N VAL A 60 20.36 14.31 -1.66
CA VAL A 60 19.88 13.41 -0.61
C VAL A 60 20.35 11.98 -0.91
N THR A 61 21.06 11.36 0.03
CA THR A 61 21.56 9.98 -0.12
C THR A 61 20.50 8.93 0.24
N ALA A 62 20.66 7.70 -0.25
CA ALA A 62 19.82 6.57 0.14
C ALA A 62 19.87 6.30 1.66
N ALA A 63 20.99 6.57 2.33
CA ALA A 63 21.13 6.45 3.76
C ALA A 63 20.27 7.46 4.53
N GLN A 64 20.23 8.71 4.06
CA GLN A 64 19.38 9.76 4.64
C GLN A 64 17.89 9.45 4.46
N ILE A 65 17.48 8.96 3.28
CA ILE A 65 16.11 8.51 3.03
C ILE A 65 15.74 7.37 4.00
N ARG A 66 16.62 6.38 4.17
CA ARG A 66 16.41 5.27 5.09
C ARG A 66 16.24 5.75 6.54
N ALA A 67 17.06 6.69 6.97
CA ALA A 67 16.97 7.25 8.33
C ALA A 67 15.64 8.00 8.52
N GLN A 68 15.20 8.79 7.53
CA GLN A 68 13.92 9.51 7.56
C GLN A 68 12.73 8.53 7.58
N ALA A 69 12.75 7.51 6.73
CA ALA A 69 11.72 6.48 6.65
C ALA A 69 11.57 5.74 7.98
N ARG A 70 12.69 5.31 8.57
CA ARG A 70 12.72 4.64 9.88
C ARG A 70 12.18 5.56 10.98
N ARG A 71 12.62 6.82 11.02
CA ARG A 71 12.11 7.80 12.00
C ARG A 71 10.61 7.99 11.87
N TYR A 72 10.11 8.11 10.63
CA TYR A 72 8.68 8.26 10.36
C TYR A 72 7.89 7.03 10.80
N ARG A 73 8.36 5.81 10.49
CA ARG A 73 7.74 4.55 10.93
C ARG A 73 7.65 4.45 12.45
N LEU A 74 8.72 4.79 13.16
CA LEU A 74 8.76 4.71 14.64
C LEU A 74 7.87 5.76 15.31
N ALA A 75 7.60 6.88 14.65
CA ALA A 75 6.72 7.94 15.13
C ALA A 75 5.26 7.76 14.72
N SER A 76 4.95 6.79 13.86
CA SER A 76 3.59 6.54 13.40
C SER A 76 2.80 5.71 14.41
N GLU A 77 1.53 6.04 14.55
CA GLU A 77 0.59 5.35 15.42
C GLU A 77 -0.41 4.52 14.62
N ARG A 78 -0.86 3.43 15.22
CA ARG A 78 -1.88 2.57 14.61
C ARG A 78 -3.12 3.36 14.23
N GLY A 79 -3.66 3.09 13.03
CA GLY A 79 -4.85 3.73 12.52
C GLY A 79 -4.64 5.13 11.94
N GLN A 80 -3.41 5.68 11.98
CA GLN A 80 -3.06 6.95 11.33
C GLN A 80 -2.86 6.78 9.82
N GLY A 81 -3.20 7.81 9.03
CA GLY A 81 -2.82 7.90 7.62
C GLY A 81 -1.33 8.19 7.51
N ILE A 82 -0.58 7.34 6.82
CA ILE A 82 0.90 7.40 6.75
C ILE A 82 1.45 7.71 5.37
N GLY A 83 0.61 7.66 4.36
CA GLY A 83 1.00 7.91 2.97
C GLY A 83 -0.20 7.84 2.06
N ARG A 84 0.01 8.10 0.77
CA ARG A 84 -1.00 7.99 -0.27
C ARG A 84 -0.56 6.95 -1.30
N LEU A 85 -1.42 5.96 -1.52
CA LEU A 85 -1.23 4.90 -2.51
C LEU A 85 -2.00 5.25 -3.78
N ARG A 86 -1.30 5.28 -4.91
CA ARG A 86 -1.90 5.43 -6.24
C ARG A 86 -1.58 4.23 -7.10
N VAL A 87 -2.61 3.60 -7.64
CA VAL A 87 -2.52 2.47 -8.56
C VAL A 87 -3.45 2.73 -9.75
N PRO A 88 -2.96 3.35 -10.84
CA PRO A 88 -3.81 3.76 -11.97
C PRO A 88 -4.60 2.62 -12.60
N ARG A 89 -4.01 1.41 -12.68
CA ARG A 89 -4.70 0.21 -13.20
C ARG A 89 -5.99 -0.12 -12.45
N LEU A 90 -6.04 0.20 -11.17
CA LEU A 90 -7.20 -0.05 -10.30
C LEU A 90 -8.07 1.20 -10.09
N GLY A 91 -7.70 2.34 -10.68
CA GLY A 91 -8.34 3.63 -10.37
C GLY A 91 -8.14 4.07 -8.92
N LEU A 92 -7.15 3.49 -8.22
CA LEU A 92 -6.96 3.68 -6.79
C LEU A 92 -6.15 4.96 -6.49
N ASN A 93 -6.67 5.77 -5.58
CA ASN A 93 -5.99 6.92 -4.99
C ASN A 93 -6.51 7.09 -3.55
N MET A 94 -5.86 6.42 -2.59
CA MET A 94 -6.30 6.38 -1.19
C MET A 94 -5.15 6.62 -0.22
N VAL A 95 -5.48 7.15 0.94
CA VAL A 95 -4.55 7.23 2.06
C VAL A 95 -4.33 5.83 2.64
N VAL A 96 -3.06 5.46 2.82
CA VAL A 96 -2.64 4.23 3.50
C VAL A 96 -2.66 4.46 5.00
N VAL A 97 -3.19 3.48 5.73
CA VAL A 97 -3.30 3.50 7.19
C VAL A 97 -2.17 2.69 7.81
N ASP A 98 -1.66 3.12 8.97
CA ASP A 98 -0.69 2.33 9.75
C ASP A 98 -1.41 1.20 10.49
N GLY A 99 -1.26 -0.03 10.04
CA GLY A 99 -1.88 -1.23 10.60
C GLY A 99 -2.73 -2.01 9.60
N THR A 100 -2.84 -3.31 9.84
CA THR A 100 -3.64 -4.27 9.07
C THR A 100 -4.68 -4.98 9.95
N ASP A 101 -4.92 -4.47 11.16
CA ASP A 101 -6.03 -4.89 12.00
C ASP A 101 -7.37 -4.46 11.38
N HIS A 102 -8.46 -5.05 11.87
CA HIS A 102 -9.81 -4.80 11.34
C HIS A 102 -10.12 -3.30 11.27
N ASP A 103 -9.93 -2.57 12.38
CA ASP A 103 -10.30 -1.16 12.48
C ASP A 103 -9.47 -0.27 11.55
N SER A 104 -8.21 -0.62 11.30
CA SER A 104 -7.35 0.05 10.33
C SER A 104 -7.84 -0.18 8.90
N LEU A 105 -8.15 -1.43 8.54
CA LEU A 105 -8.58 -1.80 7.19
C LEU A 105 -9.98 -1.28 6.83
N THR A 106 -10.86 -1.02 7.80
CA THR A 106 -12.15 -0.35 7.53
C THR A 106 -11.99 1.06 6.98
N LYS A 107 -10.85 1.70 7.23
CA LYS A 107 -10.54 3.08 6.82
C LYS A 107 -9.89 3.15 5.43
N GLY A 108 -9.27 2.05 4.96
CA GLY A 108 -8.58 1.99 3.68
C GLY A 108 -7.49 0.93 3.62
N PRO A 109 -6.61 0.97 2.60
CA PRO A 109 -5.47 0.06 2.54
C PRO A 109 -4.52 0.31 3.71
N GLY A 110 -4.05 -0.75 4.36
CA GLY A 110 -3.22 -0.70 5.57
C GLY A 110 -1.81 -1.25 5.35
N LEU A 111 -0.80 -0.55 5.88
CA LEU A 111 0.59 -1.05 5.95
C LEU A 111 0.73 -2.00 7.13
N ASP A 112 1.27 -3.18 6.89
CA ASP A 112 1.55 -4.14 7.96
C ASP A 112 2.74 -3.67 8.81
N ARG A 113 2.50 -3.45 10.10
CA ARG A 113 3.50 -2.91 11.05
C ARG A 113 4.71 -3.82 11.29
N ARG A 114 4.62 -5.10 10.87
CA ARG A 114 5.76 -6.05 10.88
C ARG A 114 6.72 -5.80 9.72
N THR A 115 6.35 -4.94 8.79
CA THR A 115 7.13 -4.59 7.60
C THR A 115 7.64 -3.16 7.68
N TYR A 116 8.14 -2.61 6.60
CA TYR A 116 8.90 -1.38 6.60
C TYR A 116 8.21 -0.28 5.80
N MET A 117 8.66 0.96 6.00
CA MET A 117 8.24 2.09 5.20
C MET A 117 8.99 2.16 3.87
N PRO A 118 8.41 2.79 2.83
CA PRO A 118 9.12 3.13 1.60
C PRO A 118 10.44 3.86 1.89
N GLY A 119 11.54 3.39 1.32
CA GLY A 119 12.86 3.97 1.51
C GLY A 119 13.73 3.28 2.58
N GLU A 120 13.19 2.37 3.37
CA GLU A 120 14.01 1.57 4.28
C GLU A 120 14.81 0.47 3.57
N GLY A 121 14.56 0.24 2.27
CA GLY A 121 15.24 -0.78 1.47
C GLY A 121 14.79 -2.21 1.77
N GLN A 122 13.59 -2.37 2.31
CA GLN A 122 13.02 -3.63 2.80
C GLN A 122 11.60 -3.82 2.25
N LEU A 123 10.91 -4.87 2.70
CA LEU A 123 9.54 -5.17 2.30
C LEU A 123 8.56 -4.10 2.81
N VAL A 124 7.73 -3.59 1.91
CA VAL A 124 6.58 -2.73 2.19
C VAL A 124 5.32 -3.54 1.87
N TYR A 125 4.60 -4.03 2.87
CA TYR A 125 3.43 -4.86 2.69
C TYR A 125 2.15 -4.09 2.99
N ILE A 126 1.25 -4.01 2.00
CA ILE A 126 0.00 -3.26 2.10
C ILE A 126 -1.17 -4.21 1.82
N ALA A 127 -2.02 -4.39 2.82
CA ALA A 127 -3.25 -5.16 2.72
C ALA A 127 -4.46 -4.26 2.45
N GLY A 128 -5.49 -4.80 1.80
CA GLY A 128 -6.74 -4.10 1.59
C GLY A 128 -7.90 -5.03 1.29
N HIS A 129 -9.10 -4.56 1.60
CA HIS A 129 -10.32 -5.29 1.33
C HIS A 129 -10.57 -5.49 -0.17
N ARG A 130 -11.25 -6.59 -0.51
CA ARG A 130 -11.60 -6.93 -1.89
C ARG A 130 -13.09 -6.78 -2.19
N THR A 131 -13.94 -6.70 -1.16
CA THR A 131 -15.40 -6.70 -1.29
C THR A 131 -16.10 -5.59 -0.52
N THR A 132 -15.55 -5.12 0.58
CA THR A 132 -16.13 -4.14 1.51
C THR A 132 -15.22 -2.93 1.69
N TYR A 133 -15.71 -1.88 2.34
CA TYR A 133 -14.93 -0.68 2.71
C TYR A 133 -14.21 -0.05 1.51
N LEU A 134 -14.98 0.34 0.48
CA LEU A 134 -14.50 0.80 -0.84
C LEU A 134 -13.68 -0.22 -1.61
N ALA A 135 -13.48 -1.41 -1.06
CA ALA A 135 -12.78 -2.53 -1.68
C ALA A 135 -11.55 -2.08 -2.50
N PRO A 136 -10.51 -1.46 -1.88
CA PRO A 136 -9.40 -0.84 -2.59
C PRO A 136 -8.72 -1.80 -3.58
N PHE A 137 -8.80 -3.09 -3.31
CA PHE A 137 -8.22 -4.13 -4.16
C PHE A 137 -9.27 -5.06 -4.79
N ALA A 138 -10.48 -4.53 -5.07
CA ALA A 138 -11.57 -5.29 -5.71
C ALA A 138 -11.14 -6.06 -6.95
N HIS A 139 -10.28 -5.45 -7.75
CA HIS A 139 -9.83 -5.95 -9.05
C HIS A 139 -8.31 -6.14 -9.11
N ILE A 140 -7.69 -6.52 -8.00
CA ILE A 140 -6.23 -6.69 -7.91
C ILE A 140 -5.70 -7.69 -8.98
N GLU A 141 -6.51 -8.65 -9.40
CA GLU A 141 -6.18 -9.61 -10.46
C GLU A 141 -5.99 -8.97 -11.83
N ARG A 142 -6.44 -7.73 -12.04
CA ARG A 142 -6.22 -6.99 -13.30
C ARG A 142 -4.82 -6.42 -13.41
N MET A 143 -4.06 -6.41 -12.33
CA MET A 143 -2.70 -5.91 -12.35
C MET A 143 -1.77 -6.82 -13.14
N LYS A 144 -0.93 -6.21 -13.97
CA LYS A 144 -0.02 -6.89 -14.88
C LYS A 144 1.42 -6.41 -14.67
N ALA A 145 2.38 -7.25 -15.08
CA ALA A 145 3.78 -6.82 -15.14
C ALA A 145 3.89 -5.53 -15.97
N GLY A 146 4.66 -4.56 -15.45
CA GLY A 146 4.80 -3.23 -16.02
C GLY A 146 3.88 -2.16 -15.42
N ASP A 147 2.81 -2.52 -14.71
CA ASP A 147 1.91 -1.55 -14.07
C ASP A 147 2.63 -0.76 -12.99
N ARG A 148 2.20 0.49 -12.81
CA ARG A 148 2.80 1.43 -11.86
C ARG A 148 2.06 1.43 -10.54
N ILE A 149 2.82 1.48 -9.45
CA ILE A 149 2.37 1.77 -8.10
C ILE A 149 3.16 2.97 -7.61
N THR A 150 2.50 3.93 -7.00
CA THR A 150 3.15 5.10 -6.40
C THR A 150 2.74 5.20 -4.93
N LEU A 151 3.73 5.35 -4.06
CA LEU A 151 3.55 5.66 -2.65
C LEU A 151 4.12 7.04 -2.36
N GLU A 152 3.26 7.96 -1.95
CA GLU A 152 3.63 9.31 -1.51
C GLU A 152 3.65 9.32 0.02
N VAL A 153 4.79 9.70 0.57
CA VAL A 153 5.01 9.84 2.02
C VAL A 153 5.64 11.21 2.32
N PRO A 154 5.64 11.72 3.56
CA PRO A 154 6.08 13.09 3.85
C PRO A 154 7.51 13.43 3.41
N TYR A 155 8.38 12.43 3.27
CA TYR A 155 9.78 12.60 2.88
C TYR A 155 10.08 12.32 1.40
N GLY A 156 9.07 11.91 0.60
CA GLY A 156 9.27 11.69 -0.83
C GLY A 156 8.18 10.85 -1.49
N THR A 157 8.33 10.68 -2.81
CA THR A 157 7.47 9.84 -3.64
C THR A 157 8.26 8.66 -4.15
N PHE A 158 7.72 7.47 -3.98
CA PHE A 158 8.34 6.19 -4.34
C PHE A 158 7.54 5.56 -5.48
N ARG A 159 8.22 5.28 -6.61
CA ARG A 159 7.63 4.72 -7.81
C ARG A 159 8.06 3.28 -8.00
N TYR A 160 7.09 2.39 -8.03
CA TYR A 160 7.29 0.96 -8.20
C TYR A 160 6.71 0.48 -9.52
N ARG A 161 7.21 -0.66 -10.00
CA ARG A 161 6.71 -1.36 -11.17
C ARG A 161 6.42 -2.82 -10.83
N VAL A 162 5.20 -3.25 -11.13
CA VAL A 162 4.78 -4.64 -10.95
C VAL A 162 5.65 -5.56 -11.80
N PHE A 163 6.05 -6.71 -11.26
CA PHE A 163 6.81 -7.71 -12.00
C PHE A 163 6.18 -9.10 -11.95
N THR A 164 5.38 -9.41 -10.94
CA THR A 164 4.68 -10.70 -10.82
C THR A 164 3.54 -10.63 -9.81
N HIS A 165 2.76 -11.71 -9.73
CA HIS A 165 1.78 -11.97 -8.67
C HIS A 165 1.85 -13.43 -8.23
N ARG A 166 1.28 -13.73 -7.07
CA ARG A 166 1.12 -15.09 -6.53
C ARG A 166 -0.20 -15.20 -5.78
N ILE A 167 -0.73 -16.43 -5.73
CA ILE A 167 -1.79 -16.80 -4.79
C ILE A 167 -1.14 -17.71 -3.76
N VAL A 168 -1.35 -17.41 -2.50
CA VAL A 168 -0.82 -18.17 -1.35
C VAL A 168 -1.97 -18.49 -0.40
N THR A 169 -1.78 -19.44 0.51
CA THR A 169 -2.75 -19.73 1.57
C THR A 169 -2.88 -18.54 2.53
N ALA A 170 -3.99 -18.45 3.26
CA ALA A 170 -4.29 -17.30 4.11
C ALA A 170 -3.32 -17.18 5.31
N ASP A 171 -2.71 -18.26 5.70
CA ASP A 171 -1.78 -18.43 6.83
C ASP A 171 -0.30 -18.39 6.42
N ASP A 172 0.02 -18.24 5.14
CA ASP A 172 1.42 -18.14 4.67
C ASP A 172 2.05 -16.81 5.13
N LEU A 173 2.70 -16.84 6.29
CA LEU A 173 3.44 -15.72 6.84
C LEU A 173 4.80 -15.49 6.17
N ALA A 174 5.27 -16.39 5.30
CA ALA A 174 6.53 -16.21 4.57
C ALA A 174 6.50 -15.00 3.63
N VAL A 175 5.31 -14.57 3.23
CA VAL A 175 5.10 -13.33 2.45
C VAL A 175 5.56 -12.08 3.19
N LEU A 176 5.58 -12.08 4.52
CA LEU A 176 6.02 -10.94 5.33
C LEU A 176 7.54 -10.90 5.55
N LYS A 177 8.27 -11.90 5.06
CA LYS A 177 9.74 -11.93 5.20
C LYS A 177 10.40 -11.00 4.20
N SER A 178 11.09 -9.98 4.71
CA SER A 178 11.93 -9.13 3.88
C SER A 178 13.09 -9.90 3.26
N ARG A 179 13.38 -9.59 2.00
CA ARG A 179 14.44 -10.26 1.22
C ARG A 179 15.65 -9.36 0.99
N GLY A 180 15.88 -8.38 1.89
CA GLY A 180 17.02 -7.47 1.82
C GLY A 180 16.96 -6.46 0.67
N ARG A 181 15.80 -6.30 0.04
CA ARG A 181 15.56 -5.31 -1.03
C ARG A 181 14.17 -4.71 -0.92
N GLU A 182 14.01 -3.51 -1.44
CA GLU A 182 12.72 -2.83 -1.41
C GLU A 182 11.77 -3.38 -2.47
N ILE A 183 10.70 -3.98 -1.98
CA ILE A 183 9.58 -4.50 -2.76
C ILE A 183 8.29 -4.01 -2.09
N VAL A 184 7.33 -3.57 -2.89
CA VAL A 184 5.95 -3.39 -2.44
C VAL A 184 5.18 -4.66 -2.76
N GLU A 185 4.46 -5.16 -1.76
CA GLU A 185 3.48 -6.23 -1.90
C GLU A 185 2.08 -5.65 -1.63
N LEU A 186 1.18 -5.78 -2.61
CA LEU A 186 -0.25 -5.47 -2.41
C LEU A 186 -1.01 -6.76 -2.23
N GLN A 187 -1.77 -6.89 -1.13
CA GLN A 187 -2.48 -8.11 -0.75
C GLN A 187 -3.97 -7.90 -0.65
N ALA A 188 -4.74 -8.81 -1.24
CA ALA A 188 -6.19 -8.92 -1.07
C ALA A 188 -6.63 -10.36 -0.80
N CYS A 189 -7.80 -10.54 -0.20
CA CYS A 189 -8.41 -11.85 -0.03
C CYS A 189 -8.72 -12.52 -1.38
N HIS A 190 -8.56 -13.86 -1.45
CA HIS A 190 -8.85 -14.67 -2.62
C HIS A 190 -9.41 -16.05 -2.21
N PRO A 191 -10.38 -16.64 -2.95
CA PRO A 191 -11.26 -15.96 -3.91
C PRO A 191 -12.09 -14.84 -3.27
N ARG A 192 -12.72 -13.99 -4.10
CA ARG A 192 -13.67 -12.99 -3.59
C ARG A 192 -14.74 -13.69 -2.76
N PHE A 193 -15.10 -13.11 -1.60
CA PHE A 193 -16.08 -13.59 -0.63
C PHE A 193 -15.64 -14.78 0.25
N PHE A 194 -14.71 -15.65 -0.18
CA PHE A 194 -14.32 -16.85 0.59
C PHE A 194 -13.03 -16.68 1.38
N ALA A 195 -12.10 -15.86 0.90
CA ALA A 195 -10.87 -15.46 1.61
C ALA A 195 -9.96 -16.62 2.10
N SER A 196 -10.06 -17.82 1.51
CA SER A 196 -9.22 -18.98 1.85
C SER A 196 -7.75 -18.79 1.49
N HIS A 197 -7.47 -17.89 0.56
CA HIS A 197 -6.13 -17.56 0.05
C HIS A 197 -5.90 -16.04 0.06
N ARG A 198 -4.70 -15.63 -0.32
CA ARG A 198 -4.32 -14.24 -0.55
C ARG A 198 -3.78 -14.08 -1.96
N TYR A 199 -4.29 -13.09 -2.68
CA TYR A 199 -3.73 -12.64 -3.96
C TYR A 199 -2.72 -11.55 -3.66
N ILE A 200 -1.48 -11.75 -4.06
CA ILE A 200 -0.37 -10.83 -3.78
C ILE A 200 0.25 -10.37 -5.08
N VAL A 201 0.34 -9.06 -5.26
CA VAL A 201 1.04 -8.42 -6.39
C VAL A 201 2.35 -7.87 -5.88
N TYR A 202 3.44 -8.19 -6.57
CA TYR A 202 4.80 -7.80 -6.24
C TYR A 202 5.30 -6.71 -7.18
N ALA A 203 5.79 -5.61 -6.62
CA ALA A 203 6.34 -4.51 -7.38
C ALA A 203 7.71 -4.08 -6.83
N ARG A 204 8.69 -3.87 -7.73
CA ARG A 204 10.03 -3.43 -7.40
C ARG A 204 10.15 -1.92 -7.46
N LEU A 205 10.98 -1.34 -6.61
CA LEU A 205 11.31 0.09 -6.63
C LEU A 205 12.04 0.44 -7.93
N MET A 206 11.60 1.51 -8.58
CA MET A 206 12.19 2.04 -9.82
C MET A 206 12.86 3.40 -9.61
N GLN A 207 12.23 4.25 -8.80
CA GLN A 207 12.64 5.63 -8.59
C GLN A 207 12.16 6.14 -7.25
N ILE A 208 12.95 6.97 -6.63
CA ILE A 208 12.59 7.76 -5.45
C ILE A 208 12.70 9.23 -5.87
N ASP A 209 11.66 10.00 -5.62
CA ASP A 209 11.64 11.45 -5.73
C ASP A 209 11.67 12.02 -4.29
N PRO A 210 12.85 12.28 -3.69
CA PRO A 210 12.94 12.81 -2.33
C PRO A 210 12.36 14.22 -2.28
N ARG A 211 11.72 14.55 -1.17
CA ARG A 211 11.22 15.92 -0.98
C ARG A 211 12.37 16.91 -0.91
N GLY A 212 12.37 17.89 -1.81
CA GLY A 212 13.38 18.95 -1.85
C GLY A 212 14.74 18.55 -2.44
N ALA A 213 14.80 17.41 -3.16
CA ALA A 213 16.02 16.97 -3.83
C ALA A 213 15.73 16.32 -5.20
N PRO A 214 16.73 16.20 -6.09
CA PRO A 214 16.58 15.54 -7.38
C PRO A 214 16.19 14.06 -7.25
N PRO A 215 15.50 13.50 -8.27
CA PRO A 215 15.13 12.09 -8.30
C PRO A 215 16.35 11.16 -8.26
N ILE A 216 16.20 10.05 -7.54
CA ILE A 216 17.19 8.97 -7.44
C ILE A 216 16.62 7.72 -8.13
N ARG A 217 17.32 7.20 -9.12
CA ARG A 217 16.99 5.90 -9.72
C ARG A 217 17.37 4.77 -8.78
N ALA A 218 16.51 3.75 -8.70
CA ALA A 218 16.81 2.57 -7.90
C ALA A 218 18.09 1.88 -8.44
N PRO A 219 18.95 1.35 -7.55
CA PRO A 219 20.16 0.63 -7.95
C PRO A 219 19.83 -0.56 -8.86
N ALA A 220 20.72 -0.88 -9.80
CA ALA A 220 20.53 -2.00 -10.74
C ALA A 220 20.25 -3.34 -10.03
N ARG A 221 20.81 -3.58 -8.85
CA ARG A 221 20.53 -4.76 -8.01
C ARG A 221 19.06 -4.88 -7.58
N THR A 222 18.37 -3.74 -7.40
CA THR A 222 16.92 -3.73 -7.09
C THR A 222 16.10 -4.04 -8.34
N LEU A 223 16.65 -3.79 -9.53
CA LEU A 223 16.00 -4.04 -10.81
C LEU A 223 16.13 -5.49 -11.28
N ALA A 224 17.17 -6.20 -10.82
CA ALA A 224 17.34 -7.60 -11.15
C ALA A 224 16.28 -8.45 -10.43
N ALA A 225 15.48 -9.18 -11.21
CA ALA A 225 14.52 -10.14 -10.67
C ALA A 225 15.29 -11.33 -10.09
N ALA A 226 15.49 -11.39 -8.76
CA ALA A 226 15.74 -12.68 -8.15
C ALA A 226 14.44 -13.50 -8.21
N PRO A 227 14.49 -14.76 -8.61
CA PRO A 227 13.31 -15.62 -8.62
C PRO A 227 12.72 -15.65 -7.21
N LEU A 228 11.41 -15.42 -7.12
CA LEU A 228 10.65 -15.80 -5.94
C LEU A 228 10.83 -17.32 -5.85
N ALA A 229 11.42 -17.82 -4.76
CA ALA A 229 11.57 -19.26 -4.59
C ALA A 229 10.24 -19.94 -4.88
N SER A 230 10.21 -20.83 -5.85
CA SER A 230 9.06 -21.67 -6.14
C SER A 230 8.88 -22.59 -4.94
N THR A 231 7.94 -22.30 -4.07
CA THR A 231 7.36 -23.34 -3.23
C THR A 231 6.50 -24.20 -4.16
N GLN A 232 7.10 -25.26 -4.70
CA GLN A 232 6.36 -26.41 -5.18
C GLN A 232 5.79 -27.10 -3.94
N GLY A 233 4.53 -27.32 -3.91
CA GLY A 233 3.75 -28.05 -2.93
C GLY A 233 2.31 -28.06 -3.36
#